data_8fdebe8c39a105e3bbae82a70feb4748
#
_entry.id   8fdebe8c39a105e3bbae82a70feb4748
#
_cell.length_a   1.000
_cell.length_b   1.000
_cell.length_c   1.000
_cell.angle_alpha   90.00
_cell.angle_beta   90.00
_cell.angle_gamma   90.00
#
_symmetry.space_group_name_H-M   'P 1'
#
loop_
_entity.id
_entity.type
_entity.pdbx_description
1 polymer ?
#
loop_
_entity_poly.entity_id
_entity_poly.type
_entity_poly.pdbx_seq_one_letter_code
_entity_poly.pdbx_strand_id
1 'polypeptide(L)'
;RRQRQMCIRDSLDEVNRIIHKTLKNLPEQTHRIFEMSRFENKTVKEIADETNLTIKGVEYHITKALKALRINLKDYLPLFYFLFS
;
A
#
# COMPACT_ATOMS: atom_id res chain seq x y z
N ARG A 1 -27.39 12.30 -6.44
CA ARG A 1 -27.56 10.92 -6.78
C ARG A 1 -26.42 10.39 -7.57
N ARG A 2 -26.38 10.78 -8.82
CA ARG A 2 -25.28 10.47 -9.67
C ARG A 2 -24.00 11.07 -9.11
N GLN A 3 -24.14 12.26 -8.57
CA GLN A 3 -23.02 12.93 -7.92
C GLN A 3 -22.47 12.11 -6.76
N ARG A 4 -23.37 11.53 -6.01
CA ARG A 4 -22.97 10.74 -4.87
C ARG A 4 -22.12 9.55 -5.29
N GLN A 5 -22.56 8.88 -6.35
CA GLN A 5 -21.78 7.77 -6.87
C GLN A 5 -20.44 8.23 -7.40
N MET A 6 -20.44 9.35 -8.10
CA MET A 6 -19.20 9.91 -8.61
C MET A 6 -18.26 10.28 -7.48
N CYS A 7 -18.81 10.83 -6.40
CA CYS A 7 -17.98 11.18 -5.25
C CYS A 7 -17.30 9.96 -4.66
N ILE A 8 -18.02 8.84 -4.57
CA ILE A 8 -17.44 7.61 -4.04
C ILE A 8 -16.35 7.13 -4.98
N ARG A 9 -16.62 7.13 -6.27
CA ARG A 9 -15.63 6.73 -7.25
C ARG A 9 -14.43 7.65 -7.25
N ASP A 10 -14.70 8.96 -7.19
CA ASP A 10 -13.63 9.93 -7.18
C ASP A 10 -12.74 9.74 -5.97
N SER A 11 -13.33 9.43 -4.81
CA SER A 11 -12.56 9.18 -3.61
C SER A 11 -11.67 7.95 -3.77
N LEU A 12 -12.21 6.87 -4.34
CA LEU A 12 -11.42 5.67 -4.56
C LEU A 12 -10.32 5.91 -5.60
N ASP A 13 -10.65 6.64 -6.66
CA ASP A 13 -9.65 6.97 -7.66
C ASP A 13 -8.53 7.82 -7.07
N GLU A 14 -8.90 8.76 -6.23
CA GLU A 14 -7.91 9.61 -5.60
C GLU A 14 -7.04 8.82 -4.62
N VAL A 15 -7.65 7.93 -3.85
CA VAL A 15 -6.89 7.08 -2.94
C VAL A 15 -5.92 6.22 -3.73
N ASN A 16 -6.38 5.61 -4.82
CA ASN A 16 -5.51 4.80 -5.66
C ASN A 16 -4.37 5.62 -6.25
N ARG A 17 -4.66 6.84 -6.65
CA ARG A 17 -3.66 7.72 -7.21
C ARG A 17 -2.60 8.06 -6.18
N ILE A 18 -3.04 8.34 -4.95
CA ILE A 18 -2.13 8.64 -3.85
C ILE A 18 -1.28 7.43 -3.51
N ILE A 19 -1.89 6.25 -3.50
CA ILE A 19 -1.17 5.02 -3.23
C ILE A 19 -0.07 4.81 -4.27
N HIS A 20 -0.40 4.93 -5.54
CA HIS A 20 0.58 4.74 -6.60
C HIS A 20 1.68 5.78 -6.52
N LYS A 21 1.32 7.02 -6.27
CA LYS A 21 2.31 8.09 -6.16
C LYS A 21 3.23 7.86 -4.97
N THR A 22 2.67 7.46 -3.84
CA THR A 22 3.45 7.21 -2.65
C THR A 22 4.41 6.05 -2.85
N LEU A 23 3.92 4.96 -3.43
CA LEU A 23 4.74 3.79 -3.69
C LEU A 23 5.87 4.14 -4.67
N LYS A 24 5.57 4.98 -5.64
CA LYS A 24 6.56 5.39 -6.62
C LYS A 24 7.70 6.18 -5.99
N ASN A 25 7.41 6.89 -4.89
CA ASN A 25 8.43 7.68 -4.19
C ASN A 25 9.23 6.85 -3.19
N LEU A 26 8.84 5.61 -2.96
CA LEU A 26 9.57 4.72 -2.09
C LEU A 26 10.72 4.05 -2.82
N PRO A 27 11.74 3.57 -2.09
CA PRO A 27 12.78 2.78 -2.73
C PRO A 27 12.18 1.61 -3.50
N GLU A 28 12.81 1.26 -4.60
CA GLU A 28 12.28 0.21 -5.48
C GLU A 28 12.05 -1.09 -4.72
N GLN A 29 12.96 -1.45 -3.84
CA GLN A 29 12.82 -2.67 -3.06
C GLN A 29 11.61 -2.63 -2.15
N THR A 30 11.40 -1.50 -1.48
CA THR A 30 10.23 -1.34 -0.60
C THR A 30 8.95 -1.43 -1.41
N HIS A 31 8.91 -0.77 -2.56
CA HIS A 31 7.75 -0.78 -3.44
C HIS A 31 7.44 -2.21 -3.89
N ARG A 32 8.45 -2.93 -4.33
CA ARG A 32 8.28 -4.29 -4.82
C ARG A 32 7.78 -5.22 -3.72
N ILE A 33 8.37 -5.13 -2.54
CA ILE A 33 7.97 -5.97 -1.43
C ILE A 33 6.53 -5.70 -1.03
N PHE A 34 6.15 -4.43 -1.01
CA PHE A 34 4.78 -4.06 -0.68
C PHE A 34 3.80 -4.62 -1.70
N GLU A 35 4.14 -4.53 -2.99
CA GLU A 35 3.29 -5.08 -4.03
C GLU A 35 3.10 -6.59 -3.88
N MET A 36 4.18 -7.31 -3.61
CA MET A 36 4.09 -8.75 -3.41
C MET A 36 3.18 -9.09 -2.25
N SER A 37 3.28 -8.31 -1.18
CA SER A 37 2.49 -8.58 0.02
C SER A 37 1.01 -8.28 -0.19
N ARG A 38 0.70 -7.17 -0.83
CA ARG A 38 -0.68 -6.68 -0.90
C ARG A 38 -1.41 -7.03 -2.18
N PHE A 39 -0.69 -7.07 -3.28
CA PHE A 39 -1.35 -7.30 -4.57
C PHE A 39 -1.17 -8.72 -5.09
N GLU A 40 -0.12 -9.41 -4.67
CA GLU A 40 0.12 -10.79 -5.08
C GLU A 40 -0.19 -11.78 -3.97
N ASN A 41 -0.60 -11.29 -2.80
CA ASN A 41 -0.99 -12.13 -1.67
C ASN A 41 0.10 -13.10 -1.23
N LYS A 42 1.35 -12.70 -1.35
CA LYS A 42 2.44 -13.56 -0.91
C LYS A 42 2.65 -13.38 0.59
N THR A 43 3.05 -14.46 1.24
CA THR A 43 3.37 -14.37 2.66
C THR A 43 4.72 -13.71 2.85
N VAL A 44 4.95 -13.21 4.07
CA VAL A 44 6.23 -12.60 4.39
C VAL A 44 7.38 -13.56 4.15
N LYS A 45 7.16 -14.82 4.48
CA LYS A 45 8.19 -15.84 4.28
C LYS A 45 8.52 -16.03 2.81
N GLU A 46 7.48 -16.06 1.97
CA GLU A 46 7.69 -16.21 0.53
C GLU A 46 8.44 -15.01 -0.04
N ILE A 47 8.08 -13.82 0.42
CA ILE A 47 8.76 -12.61 -0.04
C ILE A 47 10.21 -12.63 0.39
N ALA A 48 10.48 -13.04 1.64
CA ALA A 48 11.83 -13.11 2.15
C ALA A 48 12.68 -14.04 1.30
N ASP A 49 12.11 -15.17 0.93
CA ASP A 49 12.83 -16.15 0.10
C ASP A 49 13.13 -15.57 -1.29
N GLU A 50 12.18 -14.87 -1.88
CA GLU A 50 12.35 -14.33 -3.22
C GLU A 50 13.32 -13.16 -3.27
N THR A 51 13.37 -12.38 -2.21
CA THR A 51 14.19 -11.18 -2.16
C THR A 51 15.52 -11.39 -1.44
N ASN A 52 15.75 -12.60 -0.92
CA ASN A 52 16.93 -12.91 -0.13
C ASN A 52 17.09 -12.04 1.09
N LEU A 53 15.96 -11.67 1.67
CA LEU A 53 15.93 -10.88 2.89
C LEU A 53 15.46 -11.74 4.06
N THR A 54 15.68 -11.22 5.26
CA THR A 54 15.11 -11.86 6.44
C THR A 54 13.65 -11.49 6.57
N ILE A 55 12.92 -12.27 7.37
CA ILE A 55 11.50 -11.96 7.61
C ILE A 55 11.37 -10.58 8.22
N LYS A 56 12.26 -10.23 9.14
CA LYS A 56 12.25 -8.91 9.76
C LYS A 56 12.50 -7.81 8.75
N GLY A 57 13.40 -8.06 7.81
CA GLY A 57 13.67 -7.10 6.74
C GLY A 57 12.47 -6.84 5.88
N VAL A 58 11.75 -7.91 5.53
CA VAL A 58 10.52 -7.78 4.74
C VAL A 58 9.47 -6.99 5.53
N GLU A 59 9.29 -7.33 6.80
CA GLU A 59 8.34 -6.62 7.63
C GLU A 59 8.70 -5.14 7.77
N TYR A 60 9.98 -4.85 7.85
CA TYR A 60 10.43 -3.47 7.90
C TYR A 60 10.00 -2.69 6.66
N HIS A 61 10.19 -3.28 5.50
CA HIS A 61 9.81 -2.61 4.24
C HIS A 61 8.31 -2.44 4.14
N ILE A 62 7.55 -3.44 4.56
CA ILE A 62 6.09 -3.34 4.54
C ILE A 62 5.62 -2.24 5.48
N THR A 63 6.18 -2.22 6.68
CA THR A 63 5.84 -1.20 7.67
C THR A 63 6.18 0.20 7.15
N LYS A 64 7.34 0.32 6.52
CA LYS A 64 7.77 1.60 5.96
C LYS A 64 6.79 2.10 4.91
N ALA A 65 6.36 1.19 4.03
CA ALA A 65 5.39 1.55 2.99
C ALA A 65 4.05 1.95 3.60
N LEU A 66 3.58 1.17 4.58
CA LEU A 66 2.31 1.49 5.23
C LEU A 66 2.36 2.82 5.95
N LYS A 67 3.49 3.13 6.58
CA LYS A 67 3.65 4.41 7.25
C LYS A 67 3.56 5.57 6.26
N ALA A 68 4.24 5.44 5.14
CA ALA A 68 4.20 6.47 4.11
C ALA A 68 2.78 6.67 3.58
N LEU A 69 2.08 5.56 3.34
CA LEU A 69 0.70 5.62 2.88
C LEU A 69 -0.20 6.27 3.91
N ARG A 70 0.03 5.96 5.18
CA ARG A 70 -0.78 6.51 6.25
C ARG A 70 -0.66 8.02 6.31
N ILE A 71 0.55 8.51 6.16
CA ILE A 71 0.79 9.95 6.18
C ILE A 71 0.10 10.63 5.01
N ASN A 72 0.22 10.06 3.84
CA ASN A 72 -0.36 10.66 2.64
C ASN A 72 -1.87 10.48 2.54
N LEU A 73 -2.41 9.47 3.21
CA LEU A 73 -3.84 9.17 3.17
C LEU A 73 -4.53 9.50 4.48
N LYS A 74 -3.98 10.42 5.25
CA LYS A 74 -4.56 10.73 6.57
C LYS A 74 -6.00 11.18 6.49
N ASP A 75 -6.37 11.86 5.42
CA ASP A 75 -7.75 12.32 5.22
C ASP A 75 -8.68 11.19 4.77
N TYR A 76 -8.10 10.06 4.39
CA TYR A 76 -8.84 8.91 3.90
C TYR A 76 -8.61 7.67 4.78
N LEU A 77 -8.26 7.88 6.04
CA LEU A 77 -7.93 6.76 6.93
C LEU A 77 -9.01 5.68 6.99
N PRO A 78 -10.30 6.03 7.06
CA PRO A 78 -11.32 4.97 7.06
C PRO A 78 -11.25 4.06 5.83
N LEU A 79 -11.04 4.64 4.65
CA LEU A 79 -10.91 3.87 3.43
C LEU A 79 -9.62 3.08 3.43
N PHE A 80 -8.56 3.68 3.94
CA PHE A 80 -7.27 3.01 4.02
C PHE A 80 -7.36 1.76 4.87
N TYR A 81 -7.97 1.86 6.04
CA TYR A 81 -8.13 0.70 6.91
C TYR A 81 -9.03 -0.35 6.28
N PHE A 82 -10.02 0.08 5.57
CA PHE A 82 -10.91 -0.84 4.89
C PHE A 82 -10.16 -1.63 3.82
N LEU A 83 -9.26 -0.97 3.09
CA LEU A 83 -8.53 -1.61 2.01
C LEU A 83 -7.37 -2.46 2.50
N PHE A 84 -6.71 -2.06 3.57
CA PHE A 84 -5.45 -2.68 3.99
C PHE A 84 -5.48 -3.30 5.37
N SER A 85 -6.60 -3.34 6.01
CA SER A 85 -6.69 -4.07 7.25
C SER A 85 -7.52 -5.34 7.07
#